data_51447ea0c64101ecb939c28be753ba33
#
_entry.id   51447ea0c64101ecb939c28be753ba33
#
_cell.length_a   1.000
_cell.length_b   1.000
_cell.length_c   1.000
_cell.angle_alpha   90.00
_cell.angle_beta   90.00
_cell.angle_gamma   90.00
#
_symmetry.space_group_name_H-M   'P 1'
#
loop_
_entity.id
_entity.type
_entity.pdbx_description
1 polymer ?
#
loop_
_entity_poly.entity_id
_entity_poly.type
_entity_poly.pdbx_seq_one_letter_code
_entity_poly.pdbx_strand_id
1 'polypeptide(L)'
;MGYMRGSVWKNVDWWTIGLYLILVIGGWFSVCGASYDYGEPNFLDITTRAGKQLMWIGCSLGIGFVILMLEDRIYDTYAYLLYGIMILLLFGTIFNPHEIKGSRSWIVLGPVSLQPAEFAKFATALALGKYINEYTFQMQRTRNLVTVLGIILLPMALIILQKETGSALVYLSFFLMLYREGMTGTVLFSGICAVVFFIVGLKFSAEIMPDEMTSWGEFSVLTLVILLSSFLVGKYCQRQSPKLAAYIFGIGGGGTLLGALFSNYVIPFNVCHLQLALCGGIVLTLAFFYLRERLRAYFYVILFVVGSGIFFFSTDYVFNQVLEPHQKIRIEVLLGMKDDPAGAGYNVNQSKIAIGSGGLFGKGFLNGTQTKLKYVPEQDTDFIFCTIGEEQGFVGSALVIFLFMGLILRLIVLSERQESRFGRVYGYCVLSIFFFHLFINIGMVLGLTPVIGIPLPFFSYGGSSLWGFTILLFVFLRIDAAREK
;
A
#
# COMPACT_ATOMS: atom_id res chain seq x y z
N MET A 1 -41.81 4.68 -20.70
CA MET A 1 -41.52 3.24 -20.94
C MET A 1 -40.82 2.69 -19.72
N GLY A 2 -41.57 1.93 -18.89
CA GLY A 2 -41.04 1.31 -17.68
C GLY A 2 -40.23 0.08 -18.06
N TYR A 3 -38.92 0.21 -18.10
CA TYR A 3 -38.02 -0.95 -18.15
C TYR A 3 -38.26 -1.75 -16.88
N MET A 4 -38.67 -3.02 -17.04
CA MET A 4 -38.75 -3.97 -15.94
C MET A 4 -37.36 -4.06 -15.31
N ARG A 5 -37.17 -3.40 -14.17
CA ARG A 5 -35.97 -3.56 -13.34
C ARG A 5 -35.94 -5.01 -12.85
N GLY A 6 -35.10 -5.82 -13.49
CA GLY A 6 -34.74 -7.12 -12.94
C GLY A 6 -34.37 -6.91 -11.48
N SER A 7 -34.95 -7.71 -10.57
CA SER A 7 -34.70 -7.60 -9.13
C SER A 7 -33.19 -7.53 -8.88
N VAL A 8 -32.70 -6.42 -8.29
CA VAL A 8 -31.28 -6.23 -7.92
C VAL A 8 -30.73 -7.49 -7.25
N TRP A 9 -31.52 -8.11 -6.40
CA TRP A 9 -31.21 -9.35 -5.68
C TRP A 9 -30.87 -10.56 -6.54
N LYS A 10 -31.36 -10.65 -7.78
CA LYS A 10 -31.02 -11.74 -8.71
C LYS A 10 -29.65 -11.57 -9.35
N ASN A 11 -29.17 -10.33 -9.43
CA ASN A 11 -27.92 -9.99 -10.12
C ASN A 11 -26.75 -9.74 -9.17
N VAL A 12 -27.03 -9.52 -7.88
CA VAL A 12 -25.99 -9.32 -6.85
C VAL A 12 -25.14 -10.58 -6.70
N ASP A 13 -23.84 -10.39 -6.53
CA ASP A 13 -22.90 -11.48 -6.32
C ASP A 13 -22.93 -11.97 -4.86
N TRP A 14 -23.74 -13.00 -4.61
CA TRP A 14 -23.91 -13.60 -3.29
C TRP A 14 -22.63 -14.25 -2.73
N TRP A 15 -21.72 -14.69 -3.61
CA TRP A 15 -20.43 -15.22 -3.18
C TRP A 15 -19.60 -14.16 -2.46
N THR A 16 -19.53 -12.96 -3.01
CA THR A 16 -18.81 -11.84 -2.36
C THR A 16 -19.48 -11.45 -1.05
N ILE A 17 -20.81 -11.42 -0.99
CA ILE A 17 -21.53 -11.16 0.28
C ILE A 17 -21.23 -12.27 1.30
N GLY A 18 -21.22 -13.54 0.88
CA GLY A 18 -20.88 -14.66 1.75
C GLY A 18 -19.46 -14.53 2.32
N LEU A 19 -18.46 -14.22 1.49
CA LEU A 19 -17.10 -13.98 1.94
C LEU A 19 -17.00 -12.78 2.89
N TYR A 20 -17.68 -11.67 2.58
CA TYR A 20 -17.78 -10.51 3.47
C TYR A 20 -18.32 -10.89 4.85
N LEU A 21 -19.44 -11.63 4.91
CA LEU A 21 -20.04 -12.05 6.18
C LEU A 21 -19.12 -12.98 6.98
N ILE A 22 -18.45 -13.94 6.32
CA ILE A 22 -17.51 -14.84 6.98
C ILE A 22 -16.33 -14.04 7.56
N LEU A 23 -15.78 -13.08 6.80
CA LEU A 23 -14.68 -12.23 7.26
C LEU A 23 -15.11 -11.33 8.43
N VAL A 24 -16.29 -10.72 8.38
CA VAL A 24 -16.81 -9.85 9.46
C VAL A 24 -17.07 -10.65 10.73
N ILE A 25 -17.66 -11.84 10.61
CA ILE A 25 -17.92 -12.73 11.76
C ILE A 25 -16.59 -13.21 12.35
N GLY A 26 -15.66 -13.69 11.52
CA GLY A 26 -14.32 -14.09 11.94
C GLY A 26 -13.56 -12.95 12.64
N GLY A 27 -13.67 -11.74 12.09
CA GLY A 27 -13.12 -10.53 12.70
C GLY A 27 -13.72 -10.24 14.09
N TRP A 28 -15.03 -10.38 14.25
CA TRP A 28 -15.67 -10.20 15.54
C TRP A 28 -15.16 -11.20 16.59
N PHE A 29 -15.06 -12.49 16.24
CA PHE A 29 -14.45 -13.49 17.13
C PHE A 29 -13.00 -13.14 17.50
N SER A 30 -12.22 -12.64 16.54
CA SER A 30 -10.84 -12.22 16.80
C SER A 30 -10.78 -11.01 17.74
N VAL A 31 -11.71 -10.04 17.60
CA VAL A 31 -11.83 -8.91 18.53
C VAL A 31 -12.26 -9.37 19.92
N CYS A 32 -13.16 -10.36 20.02
CA CYS A 32 -13.51 -10.97 21.31
C CYS A 32 -12.27 -11.56 21.99
N GLY A 33 -11.43 -12.31 21.27
CA GLY A 33 -10.17 -12.86 21.80
C GLY A 33 -9.19 -11.78 22.23
N ALA A 34 -9.00 -10.76 21.39
CA ALA A 34 -8.05 -9.67 21.64
C ALA A 34 -8.47 -8.75 22.80
N SER A 35 -9.77 -8.56 23.01
CA SER A 35 -10.31 -7.65 24.04
C SER A 35 -10.72 -8.33 25.33
N TYR A 36 -10.57 -9.65 25.44
CA TYR A 36 -10.98 -10.42 26.61
C TYR A 36 -10.08 -10.13 27.80
N ASP A 37 -10.69 -9.70 28.90
CA ASP A 37 -10.06 -9.59 30.21
C ASP A 37 -10.48 -10.76 31.10
N TYR A 38 -9.62 -11.16 32.06
CA TYR A 38 -9.94 -12.23 33.02
C TYR A 38 -11.20 -11.87 33.83
N GLY A 39 -12.33 -12.50 33.50
CA GLY A 39 -13.62 -12.29 34.12
C GLY A 39 -14.73 -13.04 33.38
N GLU A 40 -15.97 -12.79 33.71
CA GLU A 40 -17.09 -13.35 32.94
C GLU A 40 -17.13 -12.71 31.54
N PRO A 41 -17.13 -13.52 30.47
CA PRO A 41 -17.12 -13.00 29.11
C PRO A 41 -18.51 -12.45 28.74
N ASN A 42 -18.71 -11.15 28.91
CA ASN A 42 -19.92 -10.48 28.44
C ASN A 42 -19.67 -9.77 27.11
N PHE A 43 -19.61 -10.56 26.01
CA PHE A 43 -19.33 -10.09 24.65
C PHE A 43 -20.46 -9.24 24.05
N LEU A 44 -21.66 -9.27 24.64
CA LEU A 44 -22.83 -8.52 24.15
C LEU A 44 -22.95 -7.15 24.82
N ASP A 45 -22.19 -6.89 25.87
CA ASP A 45 -22.23 -5.61 26.55
C ASP A 45 -21.65 -4.50 25.67
N ILE A 46 -22.47 -3.50 25.34
CA ILE A 46 -22.11 -2.34 24.51
C ILE A 46 -20.98 -1.50 25.13
N THR A 47 -20.68 -1.67 26.39
CA THR A 47 -19.54 -0.98 27.04
C THR A 47 -18.21 -1.61 26.64
N THR A 48 -18.19 -2.91 26.31
CA THR A 48 -16.99 -3.63 25.87
C THR A 48 -16.62 -3.34 24.42
N ARG A 49 -15.36 -3.59 24.04
CA ARG A 49 -14.93 -3.47 22.64
C ARG A 49 -15.66 -4.48 21.74
N ALA A 50 -15.85 -5.71 22.20
CA ALA A 50 -16.57 -6.75 21.46
C ALA A 50 -18.03 -6.37 21.19
N GLY A 51 -18.76 -5.85 22.19
CA GLY A 51 -20.13 -5.40 22.02
C GLY A 51 -20.26 -4.16 21.13
N LYS A 52 -19.34 -3.19 21.25
CA LYS A 52 -19.26 -2.06 20.31
C LYS A 52 -19.03 -2.51 18.88
N GLN A 53 -18.12 -3.48 18.67
CA GLN A 53 -17.88 -4.02 17.34
C GLN A 53 -19.13 -4.68 16.75
N LEU A 54 -19.92 -5.40 17.56
CA LEU A 54 -21.19 -5.98 17.13
C LEU A 54 -22.19 -4.90 16.69
N MET A 55 -22.28 -3.79 17.43
CA MET A 55 -23.09 -2.64 17.03
C MET A 55 -22.61 -2.04 15.69
N TRP A 56 -21.28 -1.88 15.51
CA TRP A 56 -20.72 -1.38 14.24
C TRP A 56 -21.00 -2.33 13.06
N ILE A 57 -21.00 -3.65 13.31
CA ILE A 57 -21.39 -4.67 12.31
C ILE A 57 -22.86 -4.50 11.93
N GLY A 58 -23.76 -4.35 12.89
CA GLY A 58 -25.17 -4.08 12.61
C GLY A 58 -25.38 -2.83 11.76
N CYS A 59 -24.71 -1.73 12.10
CA CYS A 59 -24.73 -0.50 11.30
C CYS A 59 -24.14 -0.70 9.89
N SER A 60 -23.05 -1.46 9.75
CA SER A 60 -22.41 -1.73 8.45
C SER A 60 -23.31 -2.56 7.53
N LEU A 61 -24.02 -3.54 8.07
CA LEU A 61 -25.02 -4.32 7.32
C LEU A 61 -26.18 -3.43 6.87
N GLY A 62 -26.67 -2.53 7.74
CA GLY A 62 -27.67 -1.53 7.38
C GLY A 62 -27.19 -0.60 6.26
N ILE A 63 -25.97 -0.08 6.35
CA ILE A 63 -25.34 0.76 5.29
C ILE A 63 -25.25 -0.05 3.99
N GLY A 64 -24.76 -1.28 4.03
CA GLY A 64 -24.65 -2.15 2.86
C GLY A 64 -26.00 -2.41 2.19
N PHE A 65 -27.04 -2.68 2.99
CA PHE A 65 -28.40 -2.84 2.49
C PHE A 65 -28.93 -1.58 1.81
N VAL A 66 -28.78 -0.41 2.43
CA VAL A 66 -29.20 0.87 1.85
C VAL A 66 -28.46 1.13 0.52
N ILE A 67 -27.14 0.88 0.46
CA ILE A 67 -26.34 1.05 -0.75
C ILE A 67 -26.88 0.18 -1.90
N LEU A 68 -27.24 -1.08 -1.62
CA LEU A 68 -27.82 -1.98 -2.63
C LEU A 68 -29.18 -1.51 -3.14
N MET A 69 -29.96 -0.78 -2.32
CA MET A 69 -31.28 -0.24 -2.70
C MET A 69 -31.18 1.05 -3.54
N LEU A 70 -30.09 1.81 -3.43
CA LEU A 70 -29.89 3.02 -4.21
C LEU A 70 -29.69 2.71 -5.70
N GLU A 71 -29.98 3.68 -6.55
CA GLU A 71 -29.70 3.56 -7.99
C GLU A 71 -28.21 3.66 -8.27
N ASP A 72 -27.70 2.80 -9.16
CA ASP A 72 -26.30 2.81 -9.58
C ASP A 72 -25.84 4.15 -10.19
N ARG A 73 -26.73 4.83 -10.91
CA ARG A 73 -26.45 6.14 -11.53
C ARG A 73 -26.10 7.22 -10.51
N ILE A 74 -26.56 7.10 -9.26
CA ILE A 74 -26.22 8.05 -8.19
C ILE A 74 -24.72 8.10 -7.97
N TYR A 75 -24.04 6.96 -8.00
CA TYR A 75 -22.59 6.88 -7.75
C TYR A 75 -21.77 7.59 -8.82
N ASP A 76 -22.15 7.43 -10.08
CA ASP A 76 -21.50 8.17 -11.18
C ASP A 76 -21.88 9.66 -11.15
N THR A 77 -23.18 9.99 -10.99
CA THR A 77 -23.64 11.38 -11.02
C THR A 77 -22.98 12.23 -9.95
N TYR A 78 -22.95 11.76 -8.71
CA TYR A 78 -22.46 12.50 -7.54
C TYR A 78 -20.99 12.24 -7.19
N ALA A 79 -20.23 11.52 -8.01
CA ALA A 79 -18.84 11.17 -7.74
C ALA A 79 -17.95 12.37 -7.38
N TYR A 80 -18.00 13.44 -8.18
CA TYR A 80 -17.20 14.65 -7.93
C TYR A 80 -17.72 15.44 -6.73
N LEU A 81 -19.03 15.45 -6.47
CA LEU A 81 -19.60 16.10 -5.30
C LEU A 81 -19.13 15.40 -4.01
N LEU A 82 -19.21 14.06 -3.98
CA LEU A 82 -18.74 13.26 -2.86
C LEU A 82 -17.24 13.44 -2.62
N TYR A 83 -16.45 13.46 -3.71
CA TYR A 83 -15.02 13.74 -3.63
C TYR A 83 -14.75 15.14 -3.05
N GLY A 84 -15.44 16.18 -3.53
CA GLY A 84 -15.30 17.54 -3.02
C GLY A 84 -15.66 17.66 -1.54
N ILE A 85 -16.75 17.01 -1.09
CA ILE A 85 -17.15 16.96 0.32
C ILE A 85 -16.05 16.30 1.16
N MET A 86 -15.48 15.17 0.70
CA MET A 86 -14.41 14.49 1.43
C MET A 86 -13.13 15.31 1.51
N ILE A 87 -12.76 16.03 0.45
CA ILE A 87 -11.63 16.96 0.46
C ILE A 87 -11.85 18.08 1.49
N LEU A 88 -13.05 18.66 1.52
CA LEU A 88 -13.39 19.69 2.51
C LEU A 88 -13.35 19.16 3.95
N LEU A 89 -13.84 17.94 4.18
CA LEU A 89 -13.76 17.29 5.49
C LEU A 89 -12.32 16.99 5.90
N LEU A 90 -11.49 16.49 4.98
CA LEU A 90 -10.06 16.29 5.24
C LEU A 90 -9.35 17.61 5.53
N PHE A 91 -9.65 18.66 4.80
CA PHE A 91 -9.08 19.97 5.06
C PHE A 91 -9.54 20.53 6.42
N GLY A 92 -10.81 20.36 6.76
CA GLY A 92 -11.38 20.81 8.05
C GLY A 92 -10.73 20.11 9.25
N THR A 93 -10.41 18.83 9.15
CA THR A 93 -9.78 18.09 10.27
C THR A 93 -8.34 18.54 10.58
N ILE A 94 -7.63 19.18 9.65
CA ILE A 94 -6.29 19.73 9.91
C ILE A 94 -6.35 20.78 11.05
N PHE A 95 -7.45 21.52 11.14
CA PHE A 95 -7.66 22.56 12.16
C PHE A 95 -8.30 22.04 13.45
N ASN A 96 -8.53 20.71 13.56
CA ASN A 96 -9.12 20.14 14.76
C ASN A 96 -8.15 20.28 15.95
N PRO A 97 -8.59 20.87 17.10
CA PRO A 97 -7.76 21.01 18.28
C PRO A 97 -7.50 19.69 19.01
N HIS A 98 -8.32 18.66 18.75
CA HIS A 98 -8.19 17.35 19.41
C HIS A 98 -7.24 16.44 18.66
N GLU A 99 -6.10 16.14 19.26
CA GLU A 99 -5.18 15.10 18.78
C GLU A 99 -5.52 13.76 19.44
N ILE A 100 -5.78 12.73 18.63
CA ILE A 100 -5.98 11.36 19.10
C ILE A 100 -4.79 10.52 18.61
N LYS A 101 -4.05 9.91 19.52
CA LYS A 101 -2.84 9.12 19.21
C LYS A 101 -1.81 9.89 18.35
N GLY A 102 -1.70 11.21 18.53
CA GLY A 102 -0.74 12.04 17.79
C GLY A 102 -1.18 12.47 16.40
N SER A 103 -2.40 12.14 15.96
CA SER A 103 -2.96 12.58 14.67
C SER A 103 -4.20 13.46 14.84
N ARG A 104 -4.42 14.37 13.89
CA ARG A 104 -5.59 15.28 13.83
C ARG A 104 -6.62 14.80 12.81
N SER A 105 -6.80 13.50 12.70
CA SER A 105 -7.59 12.86 11.64
C SER A 105 -9.00 12.46 12.06
N TRP A 106 -9.40 12.72 13.31
CA TRP A 106 -10.65 12.23 13.87
C TRP A 106 -11.67 13.34 14.10
N ILE A 107 -12.92 13.10 13.68
CA ILE A 107 -14.08 13.92 14.03
C ILE A 107 -14.83 13.19 15.14
N VAL A 108 -14.86 13.78 16.34
CA VAL A 108 -15.56 13.21 17.49
C VAL A 108 -16.99 13.76 17.54
N LEU A 109 -17.97 12.87 17.36
CA LEU A 109 -19.41 13.18 17.41
C LEU A 109 -20.04 12.43 18.60
N GLY A 110 -19.82 12.95 19.80
CA GLY A 110 -20.27 12.28 21.04
C GLY A 110 -19.60 10.92 21.24
N PRO A 111 -20.35 9.80 21.30
CA PRO A 111 -19.80 8.46 21.50
C PRO A 111 -19.13 7.84 20.25
N VAL A 112 -19.30 8.49 19.09
CA VAL A 112 -18.81 8.00 17.80
C VAL A 112 -17.67 8.88 17.33
N SER A 113 -16.56 8.29 16.96
CA SER A 113 -15.45 8.96 16.29
C SER A 113 -15.36 8.48 14.84
N LEU A 114 -15.37 9.42 13.90
CA LEU A 114 -15.26 9.17 12.47
C LEU A 114 -13.91 9.63 11.96
N GLN A 115 -13.28 8.81 11.12
CA GLN A 115 -12.04 9.13 10.45
C GLN A 115 -12.32 9.40 8.97
N PRO A 116 -12.34 10.68 8.51
CA PRO A 116 -12.66 11.01 7.13
C PRO A 116 -11.75 10.36 6.10
N ALA A 117 -10.50 10.05 6.45
CA ALA A 117 -9.57 9.36 5.57
C ALA A 117 -10.08 7.99 5.09
N GLU A 118 -10.84 7.27 5.94
CA GLU A 118 -11.45 5.99 5.57
C GLU A 118 -12.51 6.15 4.47
N PHE A 119 -13.30 7.21 4.55
CA PHE A 119 -14.34 7.51 3.57
C PHE A 119 -13.80 8.21 2.32
N ALA A 120 -12.71 8.96 2.43
CA ALA A 120 -12.09 9.62 1.28
C ALA A 120 -11.57 8.63 0.24
N LYS A 121 -11.19 7.41 0.64
CA LYS A 121 -10.75 6.34 -0.28
C LYS A 121 -11.85 5.97 -1.29
N PHE A 122 -13.09 5.77 -0.83
CA PHE A 122 -14.19 5.42 -1.75
C PHE A 122 -14.57 6.60 -2.66
N ALA A 123 -14.57 7.83 -2.14
CA ALA A 123 -14.87 9.01 -2.92
C ALA A 123 -13.81 9.27 -4.01
N THR A 124 -12.54 9.04 -3.68
CA THR A 124 -11.43 9.08 -4.66
C THR A 124 -11.61 8.01 -5.74
N ALA A 125 -11.97 6.79 -5.35
CA ALA A 125 -12.24 5.70 -6.31
C ALA A 125 -13.39 6.04 -7.27
N LEU A 126 -14.48 6.66 -6.78
CA LEU A 126 -15.59 7.15 -7.60
C LEU A 126 -15.14 8.26 -8.57
N ALA A 127 -14.40 9.25 -8.06
CA ALA A 127 -13.90 10.35 -8.88
C ALA A 127 -12.97 9.87 -10.00
N LEU A 128 -12.08 8.92 -9.70
CA LEU A 128 -11.21 8.26 -10.69
C LEU A 128 -12.03 7.49 -11.72
N GLY A 129 -13.02 6.69 -11.27
CA GLY A 129 -13.92 5.96 -12.15
C GLY A 129 -14.61 6.88 -13.13
N LYS A 130 -15.19 7.99 -12.64
CA LYS A 130 -15.89 8.99 -13.46
C LYS A 130 -14.94 9.67 -14.45
N TYR A 131 -13.77 10.14 -14.01
CA TYR A 131 -12.83 10.85 -14.87
C TYR A 131 -12.27 9.95 -15.98
N ILE A 132 -11.91 8.71 -15.64
CA ILE A 132 -11.36 7.74 -16.59
C ILE A 132 -12.44 7.23 -17.57
N ASN A 133 -13.72 7.28 -17.17
CA ASN A 133 -14.85 6.89 -18.02
C ASN A 133 -15.18 7.93 -19.11
N GLU A 134 -14.62 9.15 -19.06
CA GLU A 134 -14.87 10.18 -20.08
C GLU A 134 -14.41 9.69 -21.46
N TYR A 135 -15.24 9.94 -22.48
CA TYR A 135 -14.98 9.48 -23.86
C TYR A 135 -13.64 9.95 -24.44
N THR A 136 -13.22 11.17 -24.06
CA THR A 136 -11.96 11.78 -24.53
C THR A 136 -10.74 11.35 -23.76
N PHE A 137 -10.90 10.50 -22.73
CA PHE A 137 -9.81 10.11 -21.85
C PHE A 137 -8.80 9.18 -22.54
N GLN A 138 -7.53 9.58 -22.47
CA GLN A 138 -6.37 8.78 -22.91
C GLN A 138 -5.28 8.90 -21.86
N MET A 139 -4.86 7.77 -21.27
CA MET A 139 -3.85 7.74 -20.21
C MET A 139 -2.49 8.31 -20.65
N GLN A 140 -2.15 8.20 -21.94
CA GLN A 140 -0.89 8.69 -22.50
C GLN A 140 -0.84 10.21 -22.63
N ARG A 141 -1.96 10.93 -22.55
CA ARG A 141 -1.98 12.39 -22.57
C ARG A 141 -1.52 12.93 -21.23
N THR A 142 -0.47 13.73 -21.23
CA THR A 142 0.10 14.33 -20.00
C THR A 142 -0.93 15.05 -19.16
N ARG A 143 -1.86 15.79 -19.77
CA ARG A 143 -2.94 16.49 -19.06
C ARG A 143 -3.81 15.51 -18.26
N ASN A 144 -4.22 14.40 -18.86
CA ASN A 144 -5.07 13.41 -18.20
C ASN A 144 -4.31 12.72 -17.07
N LEU A 145 -3.04 12.37 -17.30
CA LEU A 145 -2.20 11.78 -16.27
C LEU A 145 -2.02 12.72 -15.07
N VAL A 146 -1.73 14.00 -15.32
CA VAL A 146 -1.60 15.01 -14.25
C VAL A 146 -2.90 15.16 -13.46
N THR A 147 -4.06 15.18 -14.13
CA THR A 147 -5.36 15.28 -13.44
C THR A 147 -5.63 14.03 -12.59
N VAL A 148 -5.37 12.82 -13.10
CA VAL A 148 -5.53 11.57 -12.35
C VAL A 148 -4.61 11.54 -11.14
N LEU A 149 -3.34 11.91 -11.32
CA LEU A 149 -2.40 12.03 -10.21
C LEU A 149 -2.86 13.10 -9.20
N GLY A 150 -3.41 14.23 -9.65
CA GLY A 150 -3.99 15.26 -8.79
C GLY A 150 -5.14 14.74 -7.93
N ILE A 151 -6.05 13.94 -8.51
CA ILE A 151 -7.17 13.30 -7.78
C ILE A 151 -6.66 12.34 -6.71
N ILE A 152 -5.53 11.64 -6.94
CA ILE A 152 -4.94 10.71 -5.97
C ILE A 152 -4.10 11.44 -4.92
N LEU A 153 -3.23 12.37 -5.36
CA LEU A 153 -2.24 12.99 -4.50
C LEU A 153 -2.82 14.09 -3.60
N LEU A 154 -3.93 14.74 -3.99
CA LEU A 154 -4.55 15.78 -3.19
C LEU A 154 -5.06 15.25 -1.83
N PRO A 155 -5.92 14.22 -1.75
CA PRO A 155 -6.32 13.66 -0.47
C PRO A 155 -5.13 13.05 0.29
N MET A 156 -4.19 12.40 -0.40
CA MET A 156 -2.99 11.87 0.20
C MET A 156 -2.18 12.96 0.91
N ALA A 157 -1.96 14.11 0.27
CA ALA A 157 -1.24 15.24 0.86
C ALA A 157 -1.96 15.82 2.09
N LEU A 158 -3.30 15.96 2.03
CA LEU A 158 -4.09 16.42 3.18
C LEU A 158 -3.98 15.46 4.37
N ILE A 159 -4.00 14.14 4.12
CA ILE A 159 -3.87 13.12 5.16
C ILE A 159 -2.45 13.15 5.78
N ILE A 160 -1.40 13.38 4.98
CA ILE A 160 -0.03 13.55 5.50
C ILE A 160 0.04 14.79 6.41
N LEU A 161 -0.61 15.88 6.04
CA LEU A 161 -0.67 17.09 6.87
C LEU A 161 -1.39 16.87 8.22
N GLN A 162 -2.28 15.87 8.30
CA GLN A 162 -2.92 15.43 9.54
C GLN A 162 -2.01 14.52 10.40
N LYS A 163 -0.78 14.24 9.98
CA LYS A 163 0.18 13.29 10.57
C LYS A 163 -0.31 11.83 10.54
N GLU A 164 -1.13 11.48 9.56
CA GLU A 164 -1.70 10.14 9.38
C GLU A 164 -1.02 9.44 8.21
N THR A 165 0.23 9.02 8.38
CA THR A 165 1.03 8.42 7.29
C THR A 165 0.49 7.08 6.81
N GLY A 166 -0.13 6.29 7.70
CA GLY A 166 -0.69 4.98 7.36
C GLY A 166 -1.77 5.07 6.29
N SER A 167 -2.81 5.85 6.57
CA SER A 167 -3.92 6.05 5.63
C SER A 167 -3.49 6.71 4.32
N ALA A 168 -2.46 7.59 4.36
CA ALA A 168 -1.91 8.21 3.16
C ALA A 168 -1.23 7.19 2.22
N LEU A 169 -0.47 6.24 2.77
CA LEU A 169 0.22 5.21 1.97
C LEU A 169 -0.75 4.31 1.20
N VAL A 170 -1.99 4.14 1.69
CA VAL A 170 -3.01 3.36 0.96
C VAL A 170 -3.28 3.94 -0.42
N TYR A 171 -3.15 5.25 -0.61
CA TYR A 171 -3.36 5.89 -1.93
C TYR A 171 -2.34 5.43 -2.98
N LEU A 172 -1.17 4.92 -2.57
CA LEU A 172 -0.22 4.31 -3.50
C LEU A 172 -0.78 3.04 -4.17
N SER A 173 -1.76 2.39 -3.55
CA SER A 173 -2.42 1.23 -4.14
C SER A 173 -3.11 1.54 -5.47
N PHE A 174 -3.58 2.79 -5.68
CA PHE A 174 -4.22 3.19 -6.93
C PHE A 174 -3.29 3.09 -8.14
N PHE A 175 -1.96 3.05 -7.96
CA PHE A 175 -1.03 2.80 -9.06
C PHE A 175 -1.24 1.43 -9.71
N LEU A 176 -1.75 0.42 -8.98
CA LEU A 176 -2.11 -0.89 -9.54
C LEU A 176 -3.28 -0.75 -10.53
N MET A 177 -4.30 0.02 -10.15
CA MET A 177 -5.42 0.33 -11.03
C MET A 177 -4.97 1.14 -12.26
N LEU A 178 -4.11 2.14 -12.09
CA LEU A 178 -3.58 2.95 -13.19
C LEU A 178 -2.78 2.10 -14.18
N TYR A 179 -1.99 1.15 -13.69
CA TYR A 179 -1.26 0.20 -14.53
C TYR A 179 -2.23 -0.64 -15.37
N ARG A 180 -3.33 -1.13 -14.76
CA ARG A 180 -4.36 -1.88 -15.49
C ARG A 180 -5.08 -1.03 -16.56
N GLU A 181 -5.31 0.26 -16.32
CA GLU A 181 -5.94 1.18 -17.27
C GLU A 181 -4.98 1.75 -18.34
N GLY A 182 -3.77 1.22 -18.44
CA GLY A 182 -2.83 1.51 -19.52
C GLY A 182 -1.77 2.56 -19.19
N MET A 183 -1.51 2.80 -17.91
CA MET A 183 -0.31 3.53 -17.51
C MET A 183 0.93 2.74 -17.93
N THR A 184 1.94 3.44 -18.44
CA THR A 184 3.17 2.80 -18.88
C THR A 184 3.84 2.02 -17.75
N GLY A 185 4.20 0.76 -17.99
CA GLY A 185 4.89 -0.08 -16.98
C GLY A 185 6.22 0.50 -16.49
N THR A 186 6.78 1.49 -17.20
CA THR A 186 7.96 2.23 -16.77
C THR A 186 7.75 2.98 -15.45
N VAL A 187 6.57 3.54 -15.20
CA VAL A 187 6.27 4.25 -13.93
C VAL A 187 6.27 3.26 -12.77
N LEU A 188 5.59 2.11 -12.93
CA LEU A 188 5.59 1.07 -11.91
C LEU A 188 7.01 0.51 -11.68
N PHE A 189 7.75 0.25 -12.74
CA PHE A 189 9.14 -0.19 -12.69
C PHE A 189 10.03 0.81 -11.94
N SER A 190 9.93 2.10 -12.26
CA SER A 190 10.70 3.14 -11.56
C SER A 190 10.33 3.23 -10.08
N GLY A 191 9.03 3.08 -9.73
CA GLY A 191 8.60 3.04 -8.34
C GLY A 191 9.19 1.85 -7.57
N ILE A 192 9.19 0.65 -8.17
CA ILE A 192 9.83 -0.54 -7.57
C ILE A 192 11.34 -0.32 -7.41
N CYS A 193 12.01 0.22 -8.43
CA CYS A 193 13.43 0.53 -8.34
C CYS A 193 13.72 1.54 -7.21
N ALA A 194 12.90 2.58 -7.06
CA ALA A 194 13.05 3.55 -5.98
C ALA A 194 12.95 2.88 -4.59
N VAL A 195 11.98 2.00 -4.39
CA VAL A 195 11.86 1.23 -3.13
C VAL A 195 13.09 0.36 -2.89
N VAL A 196 13.55 -0.37 -3.92
CA VAL A 196 14.76 -1.21 -3.81
C VAL A 196 15.99 -0.38 -3.49
N PHE A 197 16.19 0.75 -4.18
CA PHE A 197 17.34 1.64 -3.94
C PHE A 197 17.30 2.25 -2.55
N PHE A 198 16.11 2.62 -2.06
CA PHE A 198 15.92 3.09 -0.69
C PHE A 198 16.31 2.02 0.33
N ILE A 199 15.78 0.81 0.19
CA ILE A 199 16.03 -0.29 1.13
C ILE A 199 17.50 -0.70 1.12
N VAL A 200 18.07 -0.96 -0.06
CA VAL A 200 19.46 -1.41 -0.21
C VAL A 200 20.44 -0.32 0.23
N GLY A 201 20.16 0.92 -0.21
CA GLY A 201 20.98 2.07 0.14
C GLY A 201 21.06 2.30 1.63
N LEU A 202 19.93 2.29 2.35
CA LEU A 202 19.91 2.48 3.79
C LEU A 202 20.46 1.28 4.56
N LYS A 203 20.00 0.07 4.26
CA LYS A 203 20.38 -1.13 5.00
C LYS A 203 21.90 -1.32 5.07
N PHE A 204 22.57 -1.11 3.96
CA PHE A 204 24.01 -1.31 3.84
C PHE A 204 24.82 0.00 3.91
N SER A 205 24.20 1.12 4.29
CA SER A 205 24.89 2.42 4.37
C SER A 205 26.00 2.44 5.41
N ALA A 206 25.81 1.77 6.54
CA ALA A 206 26.78 1.71 7.62
C ALA A 206 27.88 0.64 7.41
N GLU A 207 27.68 -0.27 6.48
CA GLU A 207 28.67 -1.31 6.15
C GLU A 207 29.68 -0.75 5.14
N ILE A 208 30.95 -0.73 5.54
CA ILE A 208 32.06 -0.24 4.71
C ILE A 208 32.74 -1.43 4.03
N MET A 209 33.11 -1.26 2.76
CA MET A 209 33.89 -2.27 2.00
C MET A 209 35.30 -2.43 2.59
N PRO A 210 36.03 -3.51 2.26
CA PRO A 210 37.41 -3.72 2.73
C PRO A 210 38.40 -2.62 2.35
N ASP A 211 38.03 -1.74 1.43
CA ASP A 211 38.81 -0.54 1.04
C ASP A 211 38.75 0.60 2.07
N GLU A 212 37.93 0.45 3.13
CA GLU A 212 37.64 1.42 4.21
C GLU A 212 37.13 2.80 3.73
N MET A 213 36.76 2.94 2.45
CA MET A 213 36.32 4.20 1.85
C MET A 213 34.96 4.14 1.19
N THR A 214 34.53 2.95 0.76
CA THR A 214 33.30 2.77 -0.02
C THR A 214 32.23 2.12 0.84
N SER A 215 31.00 2.71 0.89
CA SER A 215 29.84 2.08 1.50
C SER A 215 29.27 0.99 0.60
N TRP A 216 28.94 -0.18 1.17
CA TRP A 216 28.22 -1.25 0.47
C TRP A 216 26.87 -0.79 -0.08
N GLY A 217 26.17 0.12 0.63
CA GLY A 217 24.92 0.68 0.19
C GLY A 217 25.03 1.47 -1.11
N GLU A 218 25.97 2.42 -1.15
CA GLU A 218 26.24 3.23 -2.34
C GLU A 218 26.71 2.36 -3.51
N PHE A 219 27.67 1.48 -3.27
CA PHE A 219 28.23 0.57 -4.27
C PHE A 219 27.13 -0.28 -4.91
N SER A 220 26.26 -0.87 -4.09
CA SER A 220 25.20 -1.77 -4.58
C SER A 220 24.15 -1.02 -5.40
N VAL A 221 23.71 0.15 -4.93
CA VAL A 221 22.70 0.93 -5.65
C VAL A 221 23.24 1.43 -6.99
N LEU A 222 24.44 2.00 -7.03
CA LEU A 222 25.05 2.48 -8.28
C LEU A 222 25.32 1.32 -9.27
N THR A 223 25.74 0.16 -8.76
CA THR A 223 25.86 -1.07 -9.57
C THR A 223 24.51 -1.45 -10.18
N LEU A 224 23.44 -1.47 -9.38
CA LEU A 224 22.09 -1.77 -9.87
C LEU A 224 21.64 -0.76 -10.93
N VAL A 225 21.89 0.53 -10.76
CA VAL A 225 21.56 1.56 -11.76
C VAL A 225 22.28 1.30 -13.08
N ILE A 226 23.57 0.95 -13.05
CA ILE A 226 24.34 0.61 -14.25
C ILE A 226 23.79 -0.63 -14.95
N LEU A 227 23.53 -1.72 -14.20
CA LEU A 227 23.00 -2.97 -14.74
C LEU A 227 21.59 -2.78 -15.32
N LEU A 228 20.72 -2.06 -14.62
CA LEU A 228 19.37 -1.77 -15.09
C LEU A 228 19.37 -0.84 -16.31
N SER A 229 20.30 0.12 -16.39
CA SER A 229 20.44 0.95 -17.59
C SER A 229 20.82 0.13 -18.83
N SER A 230 21.75 -0.84 -18.67
CA SER A 230 22.10 -1.80 -19.71
C SER A 230 20.89 -2.63 -20.14
N PHE A 231 20.13 -3.15 -19.20
CA PHE A 231 18.90 -3.92 -19.48
C PHE A 231 17.87 -3.07 -20.24
N LEU A 232 17.62 -1.83 -19.80
CA LEU A 232 16.66 -0.93 -20.45
C LEU A 232 17.10 -0.58 -21.89
N VAL A 233 18.37 -0.32 -22.11
CA VAL A 233 18.91 -0.10 -23.46
C VAL A 233 18.74 -1.35 -24.32
N GLY A 234 19.06 -2.53 -23.79
CA GLY A 234 18.85 -3.80 -24.48
C GLY A 234 17.39 -4.03 -24.85
N LYS A 235 16.46 -3.70 -23.97
CA LYS A 235 15.01 -3.90 -24.21
C LYS A 235 14.41 -2.90 -25.20
N TYR A 236 14.79 -1.62 -25.12
CA TYR A 236 14.10 -0.55 -25.86
C TYR A 236 14.89 0.02 -27.03
N CYS A 237 16.21 -0.17 -27.07
CA CYS A 237 17.08 0.41 -28.09
C CYS A 237 17.79 -0.65 -28.97
N GLN A 238 17.59 -1.95 -28.68
CA GLN A 238 18.31 -3.07 -29.35
C GLN A 238 18.19 -3.04 -30.88
N ARG A 239 17.03 -2.61 -31.40
CA ARG A 239 16.78 -2.60 -32.85
C ARG A 239 17.69 -1.64 -33.62
N GLN A 240 18.08 -0.51 -33.02
CA GLN A 240 18.91 0.52 -33.64
C GLN A 240 20.38 0.41 -33.23
N SER A 241 20.65 0.02 -31.99
CA SER A 241 22.01 -0.11 -31.44
C SER A 241 22.20 -1.43 -30.70
N PRO A 242 22.27 -2.59 -31.39
CA PRO A 242 22.26 -3.90 -30.78
C PRO A 242 23.45 -4.18 -29.84
N LYS A 243 24.58 -3.53 -30.07
CA LYS A 243 25.80 -3.73 -29.26
C LYS A 243 25.91 -2.78 -28.07
N LEU A 244 25.10 -1.70 -28.02
CA LEU A 244 25.23 -0.64 -27.02
C LEU A 244 24.96 -1.16 -25.61
N ALA A 245 23.95 -2.01 -25.43
CA ALA A 245 23.67 -2.65 -24.16
C ALA A 245 24.84 -3.50 -23.64
N ALA A 246 25.45 -4.28 -24.55
CA ALA A 246 26.62 -5.08 -24.20
C ALA A 246 27.83 -4.21 -23.84
N TYR A 247 28.02 -3.08 -24.48
CA TYR A 247 29.09 -2.14 -24.11
C TYR A 247 28.82 -1.49 -22.76
N ILE A 248 27.59 -1.08 -22.45
CA ILE A 248 27.23 -0.52 -21.14
C ILE A 248 27.43 -1.57 -20.06
N PHE A 249 27.00 -2.82 -20.28
CA PHE A 249 27.22 -3.91 -19.36
C PHE A 249 28.70 -4.23 -19.17
N GLY A 250 29.47 -4.37 -20.24
CA GLY A 250 30.89 -4.72 -20.18
C GLY A 250 31.75 -3.61 -19.56
N ILE A 251 31.60 -2.36 -20.00
CA ILE A 251 32.39 -1.24 -19.51
C ILE A 251 31.85 -0.78 -18.13
N GLY A 252 30.53 -0.64 -17.99
CA GLY A 252 29.91 -0.19 -16.75
C GLY A 252 30.01 -1.25 -15.67
N GLY A 253 29.46 -2.47 -15.89
CA GLY A 253 29.51 -3.56 -14.92
C GLY A 253 30.91 -4.11 -14.71
N GLY A 254 31.66 -4.33 -15.79
CA GLY A 254 33.08 -4.76 -15.70
C GLY A 254 33.96 -3.71 -15.05
N GLY A 255 33.77 -2.42 -15.39
CA GLY A 255 34.49 -1.32 -14.77
C GLY A 255 34.26 -1.18 -13.27
N THR A 256 33.03 -1.36 -12.81
CA THR A 256 32.69 -1.37 -11.37
C THR A 256 33.36 -2.54 -10.66
N LEU A 257 33.30 -3.74 -11.24
CA LEU A 257 33.94 -4.94 -10.66
C LEU A 257 35.45 -4.80 -10.58
N LEU A 258 36.07 -4.39 -11.67
CA LEU A 258 37.54 -4.14 -11.71
C LEU A 258 37.94 -3.03 -10.76
N GLY A 259 37.17 -1.95 -10.69
CA GLY A 259 37.40 -0.85 -9.75
C GLY A 259 37.35 -1.30 -8.30
N ALA A 260 36.36 -2.11 -7.93
CA ALA A 260 36.24 -2.68 -6.60
C ALA A 260 37.42 -3.61 -6.26
N LEU A 261 37.79 -4.50 -7.19
CA LEU A 261 38.96 -5.36 -6.99
C LEU A 261 40.25 -4.55 -6.85
N PHE A 262 40.44 -3.52 -7.68
CA PHE A 262 41.62 -2.67 -7.62
C PHE A 262 41.70 -1.87 -6.32
N SER A 263 40.55 -1.32 -5.86
CA SER A 263 40.45 -0.59 -4.60
C SER A 263 40.76 -1.48 -3.40
N ASN A 264 40.26 -2.73 -3.41
CA ASN A 264 40.44 -3.63 -2.29
C ASN A 264 41.86 -4.26 -2.20
N TYR A 265 42.54 -4.43 -3.33
CA TYR A 265 43.82 -5.19 -3.35
C TYR A 265 45.05 -4.41 -3.73
N VAL A 266 44.90 -3.22 -4.36
CA VAL A 266 46.06 -2.48 -4.91
C VAL A 266 46.20 -1.10 -4.26
N ILE A 267 45.21 -0.20 -4.47
CA ILE A 267 45.22 1.16 -3.92
C ILE A 267 43.82 1.51 -3.47
N PRO A 268 43.60 1.78 -2.17
CA PRO A 268 42.27 2.13 -1.68
C PRO A 268 41.82 3.49 -2.23
N PHE A 269 40.63 3.50 -2.82
CA PHE A 269 39.92 4.70 -3.26
C PHE A 269 38.44 4.49 -3.23
N ASN A 270 37.64 5.55 -3.13
CA ASN A 270 36.21 5.44 -3.12
C ASN A 270 35.66 5.03 -4.50
N VAL A 271 35.22 3.76 -4.62
CA VAL A 271 34.70 3.17 -5.87
C VAL A 271 33.45 3.88 -6.37
N CYS A 272 32.68 4.54 -5.50
CA CYS A 272 31.47 5.28 -5.89
C CYS A 272 31.79 6.44 -6.84
N HIS A 273 32.94 7.09 -6.70
CA HIS A 273 33.35 8.13 -7.65
C HIS A 273 33.58 7.56 -9.05
N LEU A 274 34.17 6.35 -9.16
CA LEU A 274 34.32 5.66 -10.43
C LEU A 274 32.93 5.29 -11.01
N GLN A 275 32.02 4.76 -10.20
CA GLN A 275 30.68 4.42 -10.64
C GLN A 275 29.89 5.64 -11.11
N LEU A 276 30.02 6.79 -10.42
CA LEU A 276 29.44 8.05 -10.86
C LEU A 276 29.98 8.51 -12.19
N ALA A 277 31.30 8.40 -12.39
CA ALA A 277 31.94 8.71 -13.66
C ALA A 277 31.46 7.77 -14.79
N LEU A 278 31.26 6.47 -14.50
CA LEU A 278 30.67 5.50 -15.44
C LEU A 278 29.22 5.85 -15.75
N CYS A 279 28.40 6.20 -14.78
CA CYS A 279 27.04 6.67 -15.00
C CYS A 279 27.02 7.95 -15.86
N GLY A 280 27.92 8.91 -15.60
CA GLY A 280 28.09 10.09 -16.44
C GLY A 280 28.46 9.74 -17.88
N GLY A 281 29.39 8.79 -18.07
CA GLY A 281 29.75 8.25 -19.39
C GLY A 281 28.60 7.61 -20.12
N ILE A 282 27.76 6.83 -19.40
CA ILE A 282 26.53 6.23 -19.93
C ILE A 282 25.57 7.33 -20.38
N VAL A 283 25.33 8.34 -19.55
CA VAL A 283 24.44 9.47 -19.89
C VAL A 283 24.93 10.21 -21.12
N LEU A 284 26.24 10.53 -21.22
CA LEU A 284 26.82 11.21 -22.37
C LEU A 284 26.70 10.35 -23.64
N THR A 285 26.98 9.06 -23.56
CA THR A 285 26.84 8.12 -24.68
C THR A 285 25.39 8.05 -25.15
N LEU A 286 24.42 7.91 -24.24
CA LEU A 286 23.01 7.88 -24.57
C LEU A 286 22.51 9.22 -25.14
N ALA A 287 23.02 10.35 -24.64
CA ALA A 287 22.72 11.68 -25.15
C ALA A 287 23.23 11.84 -26.60
N PHE A 288 24.43 11.34 -26.90
CA PHE A 288 24.97 11.33 -28.26
C PHE A 288 24.07 10.51 -29.22
N PHE A 289 23.67 9.29 -28.83
CA PHE A 289 22.76 8.47 -29.64
C PHE A 289 21.36 9.10 -29.75
N TYR A 290 20.85 9.75 -28.71
CA TYR A 290 19.60 10.50 -28.76
C TYR A 290 19.61 11.62 -29.80
N LEU A 291 20.67 12.41 -29.83
CA LEU A 291 20.84 13.50 -30.80
C LEU A 291 20.97 12.98 -32.23
N ARG A 292 21.67 11.84 -32.41
CA ARG A 292 21.92 11.22 -33.72
C ARG A 292 20.70 10.51 -34.28
N GLU A 293 20.04 9.70 -33.47
CA GLU A 293 18.96 8.78 -33.89
C GLU A 293 17.58 9.32 -33.56
N ARG A 294 17.49 10.36 -32.72
CA ARG A 294 16.25 10.99 -32.22
C ARG A 294 15.23 10.00 -31.62
N LEU A 295 15.69 8.88 -31.10
CA LEU A 295 14.83 7.87 -30.46
C LEU A 295 14.54 8.27 -29.01
N ARG A 296 13.28 8.51 -28.68
CA ARG A 296 12.84 8.93 -27.32
C ARG A 296 13.22 7.92 -26.22
N ALA A 297 13.44 6.66 -26.56
CA ALA A 297 13.82 5.63 -25.60
C ALA A 297 15.15 5.99 -24.91
N TYR A 298 16.15 6.52 -25.61
CA TYR A 298 17.40 6.97 -24.99
C TYR A 298 17.17 8.06 -23.94
N PHE A 299 16.30 9.01 -24.23
CA PHE A 299 15.95 10.07 -23.28
C PHE A 299 15.33 9.51 -22.00
N TYR A 300 14.43 8.52 -22.11
CA TYR A 300 13.84 7.90 -20.91
C TYR A 300 14.86 7.12 -20.08
N VAL A 301 15.85 6.47 -20.73
CA VAL A 301 16.92 5.79 -19.99
C VAL A 301 17.86 6.81 -19.32
N ILE A 302 18.17 7.92 -19.99
CA ILE A 302 18.93 9.04 -19.36
C ILE A 302 18.17 9.54 -18.11
N LEU A 303 16.87 9.79 -18.25
CA LEU A 303 16.03 10.25 -17.14
C LEU A 303 16.01 9.23 -16.00
N PHE A 304 16.00 7.93 -16.31
CA PHE A 304 16.09 6.86 -15.31
C PHE A 304 17.44 6.89 -14.57
N VAL A 305 18.58 6.97 -15.27
CA VAL A 305 19.92 6.97 -14.66
C VAL A 305 20.10 8.21 -13.78
N VAL A 306 19.83 9.40 -14.32
CA VAL A 306 19.95 10.66 -13.59
C VAL A 306 18.97 10.74 -12.43
N GLY A 307 17.69 10.38 -12.68
CA GLY A 307 16.65 10.38 -11.66
C GLY A 307 16.94 9.40 -10.53
N SER A 308 17.46 8.22 -10.82
CA SER A 308 17.86 7.23 -9.81
C SER A 308 19.03 7.74 -8.97
N GLY A 309 20.02 8.40 -9.58
CA GLY A 309 21.12 9.02 -8.85
C GLY A 309 20.64 10.14 -7.92
N ILE A 310 19.83 11.08 -8.44
CA ILE A 310 19.26 12.17 -7.63
C ILE A 310 18.42 11.60 -6.48
N PHE A 311 17.55 10.63 -6.77
CA PHE A 311 16.71 9.97 -5.76
C PHE A 311 17.57 9.35 -4.66
N PHE A 312 18.58 8.56 -5.03
CA PHE A 312 19.44 7.88 -4.07
C PHE A 312 20.18 8.87 -3.15
N PHE A 313 20.82 9.89 -3.69
CA PHE A 313 21.50 10.91 -2.88
C PHE A 313 20.54 11.77 -2.06
N SER A 314 19.31 11.99 -2.54
CA SER A 314 18.28 12.67 -1.74
C SER A 314 17.74 11.80 -0.61
N THR A 315 17.85 10.48 -0.71
CA THR A 315 17.35 9.53 0.30
C THR A 315 18.02 9.75 1.65
N ASP A 316 19.34 9.92 1.67
CA ASP A 316 20.08 10.18 2.93
C ASP A 316 19.63 11.50 3.58
N TYR A 317 19.45 12.54 2.79
CA TYR A 317 18.92 13.81 3.27
C TYR A 317 17.49 13.66 3.83
N VAL A 318 16.59 12.98 3.11
CA VAL A 318 15.20 12.76 3.54
C VAL A 318 15.17 11.93 4.81
N PHE A 319 15.97 10.87 4.87
CA PHE A 319 16.01 9.98 6.03
C PHE A 319 16.55 10.68 7.29
N ASN A 320 17.59 11.50 7.14
CA ASN A 320 18.26 12.13 8.28
C ASN A 320 17.65 13.47 8.69
N GLN A 321 17.05 14.23 7.76
CA GLN A 321 16.60 15.61 8.01
C GLN A 321 15.07 15.81 7.95
N VAL A 322 14.34 14.96 7.20
CA VAL A 322 12.89 15.14 6.97
C VAL A 322 12.06 14.21 7.83
N LEU A 323 12.48 12.95 8.02
CA LEU A 323 11.73 11.99 8.82
C LEU A 323 11.80 12.33 10.31
N GLU A 324 10.65 12.23 10.97
CA GLU A 324 10.57 12.37 12.42
C GLU A 324 11.33 11.21 13.13
N PRO A 325 11.93 11.43 14.32
CA PRO A 325 12.75 10.43 15.00
C PRO A 325 12.06 9.08 15.18
N HIS A 326 10.76 9.08 15.47
CA HIS A 326 10.00 7.84 15.65
C HIS A 326 9.77 7.08 14.32
N GLN A 327 9.70 7.76 13.18
CA GLN A 327 9.58 7.14 11.86
C GLN A 327 10.93 6.53 11.43
N LYS A 328 12.01 7.25 11.70
CA LYS A 328 13.38 6.80 11.43
C LYS A 328 13.68 5.50 12.18
N ILE A 329 13.43 5.47 13.49
CA ILE A 329 13.67 4.28 14.32
C ILE A 329 12.87 3.06 13.81
N ARG A 330 11.63 3.24 13.38
CA ARG A 330 10.83 2.15 12.80
C ARG A 330 11.45 1.56 11.53
N ILE A 331 12.04 2.39 10.69
CA ILE A 331 12.74 1.95 9.47
C ILE A 331 14.06 1.26 9.83
N GLU A 332 14.83 1.82 10.76
CA GLU A 332 16.10 1.24 11.24
C GLU A 332 15.89 -0.15 11.84
N VAL A 333 14.86 -0.31 12.66
CA VAL A 333 14.49 -1.61 13.27
C VAL A 333 14.01 -2.60 12.23
N LEU A 334 13.18 -2.16 11.27
CA LEU A 334 12.71 -3.03 10.18
C LEU A 334 13.87 -3.57 9.33
N LEU A 335 14.84 -2.71 9.02
CA LEU A 335 16.00 -3.08 8.21
C LEU A 335 17.06 -3.86 9.00
N GLY A 336 16.86 -4.03 10.32
CA GLY A 336 17.82 -4.70 11.20
C GLY A 336 19.10 -3.90 11.43
N MET A 337 19.04 -2.58 11.24
CA MET A 337 20.16 -1.67 11.49
C MET A 337 20.29 -1.32 12.98
N LYS A 338 19.20 -1.41 13.72
CA LYS A 338 19.13 -1.13 15.15
C LYS A 338 18.25 -2.15 15.83
N ASP A 339 18.76 -2.71 16.91
CA ASP A 339 17.96 -3.53 17.82
C ASP A 339 17.31 -2.62 18.88
N ASP A 340 15.99 -2.54 18.84
CA ASP A 340 15.19 -1.82 19.83
C ASP A 340 14.01 -2.71 20.28
N PRO A 341 14.31 -3.80 21.00
CA PRO A 341 13.30 -4.76 21.43
C PRO A 341 12.30 -4.22 22.47
N ALA A 342 12.63 -3.12 23.14
CA ALA A 342 11.79 -2.49 24.16
C ALA A 342 11.05 -1.24 23.65
N GLY A 343 11.44 -0.69 22.48
CA GLY A 343 10.84 0.49 21.87
C GLY A 343 10.09 0.19 20.58
N ALA A 344 10.57 0.72 19.46
CA ALA A 344 9.88 0.62 18.16
C ALA A 344 9.73 -0.83 17.63
N GLY A 345 10.65 -1.74 18.00
CA GLY A 345 10.59 -3.16 17.67
C GLY A 345 9.70 -3.99 18.59
N TYR A 346 9.29 -3.46 19.74
CA TYR A 346 8.55 -4.20 20.75
C TYR A 346 7.28 -4.83 20.20
N ASN A 347 6.43 -4.05 19.54
CA ASN A 347 5.15 -4.54 18.99
C ASN A 347 5.34 -5.70 18.03
N VAL A 348 6.32 -5.60 17.12
CA VAL A 348 6.62 -6.64 16.12
C VAL A 348 7.19 -7.89 16.80
N ASN A 349 8.11 -7.74 17.74
CA ASN A 349 8.68 -8.86 18.46
C ASN A 349 7.63 -9.60 19.28
N GLN A 350 6.77 -8.88 20.02
CA GLN A 350 5.69 -9.49 20.79
C GLN A 350 4.66 -10.17 19.85
N SER A 351 4.34 -9.58 18.69
CA SER A 351 3.44 -10.21 17.74
C SER A 351 4.01 -11.51 17.16
N LYS A 352 5.31 -11.54 16.83
CA LYS A 352 6.00 -12.78 16.40
C LYS A 352 6.01 -13.87 17.47
N ILE A 353 6.25 -13.49 18.73
CA ILE A 353 6.19 -14.40 19.87
C ILE A 353 4.76 -14.96 20.02
N ALA A 354 3.74 -14.10 19.94
CA ALA A 354 2.35 -14.53 20.03
C ALA A 354 2.00 -15.53 18.92
N ILE A 355 2.27 -15.22 17.64
CA ILE A 355 2.02 -16.10 16.49
C ILE A 355 2.80 -17.41 16.65
N GLY A 356 4.09 -17.34 16.96
CA GLY A 356 4.93 -18.54 17.14
C GLY A 356 4.45 -19.44 18.27
N SER A 357 3.87 -18.88 19.33
CA SER A 357 3.32 -19.63 20.46
C SER A 357 2.05 -20.41 20.14
N GLY A 358 1.35 -20.08 19.05
CA GLY A 358 0.12 -20.75 18.62
C GLY A 358 0.37 -22.10 17.93
N GLY A 359 1.55 -22.35 17.38
CA GLY A 359 1.85 -23.61 16.68
C GLY A 359 0.91 -23.87 15.48
N LEU A 360 0.59 -25.15 15.23
CA LEU A 360 -0.24 -25.53 14.08
C LEU A 360 -1.73 -25.22 14.28
N PHE A 361 -2.29 -25.54 15.44
CA PHE A 361 -3.76 -25.48 15.69
C PHE A 361 -4.16 -24.37 16.67
N GLY A 362 -3.20 -23.58 17.17
CA GLY A 362 -3.46 -22.55 18.15
C GLY A 362 -3.65 -23.08 19.57
N LYS A 363 -3.77 -22.13 20.51
CA LYS A 363 -4.05 -22.41 21.94
C LYS A 363 -5.54 -22.59 22.22
N GLY A 364 -6.39 -22.33 21.22
CA GLY A 364 -7.84 -22.32 21.35
C GLY A 364 -8.40 -20.91 21.61
N PHE A 365 -9.68 -20.74 21.28
CA PHE A 365 -10.40 -19.47 21.46
C PHE A 365 -10.36 -19.04 22.92
N LEU A 366 -10.06 -17.78 23.18
CA LEU A 366 -9.88 -17.18 24.49
C LEU A 366 -8.75 -17.81 25.37
N ASN A 367 -7.84 -18.57 24.79
CA ASN A 367 -6.72 -19.20 25.50
C ASN A 367 -5.34 -18.62 25.13
N GLY A 368 -5.31 -17.53 24.37
CA GLY A 368 -4.09 -16.82 24.07
C GLY A 368 -3.43 -16.26 25.33
N THR A 369 -2.19 -16.57 25.61
CA THR A 369 -1.45 -16.08 26.81
C THR A 369 -0.86 -14.70 26.57
N GLN A 370 -0.25 -14.47 25.41
CA GLN A 370 0.38 -13.18 25.05
C GLN A 370 -0.69 -12.09 24.82
N THR A 371 -1.76 -12.46 24.12
CA THR A 371 -2.89 -11.56 23.82
C THR A 371 -3.69 -11.21 25.07
N LYS A 372 -3.97 -12.15 25.98
CA LYS A 372 -4.68 -11.89 27.25
C LYS A 372 -3.89 -10.98 28.20
N LEU A 373 -2.57 -11.15 28.27
CA LEU A 373 -1.71 -10.32 29.09
C LEU A 373 -1.43 -8.94 28.46
N LYS A 374 -2.00 -8.68 27.27
CA LYS A 374 -1.87 -7.43 26.51
C LYS A 374 -0.41 -7.03 26.26
N TYR A 375 0.47 -8.05 26.05
CA TYR A 375 1.86 -7.79 25.72
C TYR A 375 2.03 -7.20 24.32
N VAL A 376 1.06 -7.42 23.41
CA VAL A 376 1.04 -6.80 22.09
C VAL A 376 0.18 -5.53 22.14
N PRO A 377 0.77 -4.33 22.10
CA PRO A 377 -0.02 -3.09 22.01
C PRO A 377 -0.86 -3.06 20.74
N GLU A 378 -2.07 -2.46 20.83
CA GLU A 378 -3.01 -2.34 19.70
C GLU A 378 -3.35 -3.68 19.02
N GLN A 379 -3.42 -4.78 19.81
CA GLN A 379 -3.69 -6.12 19.32
C GLN A 379 -5.11 -6.29 18.76
N ASP A 380 -6.06 -5.46 19.13
CA ASP A 380 -7.43 -5.48 18.63
C ASP A 380 -7.64 -4.60 17.38
N THR A 381 -6.70 -3.73 17.05
CA THR A 381 -6.73 -2.85 15.89
C THR A 381 -5.70 -3.30 14.85
N ASP A 382 -4.50 -2.77 14.92
CA ASP A 382 -3.48 -2.92 13.88
C ASP A 382 -2.80 -4.30 13.89
N PHE A 383 -2.70 -4.93 15.07
CA PHE A 383 -2.06 -6.23 15.26
C PHE A 383 -3.04 -7.40 15.44
N ILE A 384 -4.30 -7.24 14.99
CA ILE A 384 -5.33 -8.29 15.19
C ILE A 384 -4.92 -9.67 14.67
N PHE A 385 -4.10 -9.74 13.62
CA PHE A 385 -3.63 -10.98 13.05
C PHE A 385 -2.76 -11.80 14.02
N CYS A 386 -2.10 -11.18 15.00
CA CYS A 386 -1.34 -11.92 16.02
C CYS A 386 -2.26 -12.72 16.96
N THR A 387 -3.47 -12.18 17.26
CA THR A 387 -4.48 -12.91 18.04
C THR A 387 -4.96 -14.15 17.30
N ILE A 388 -5.19 -14.04 15.98
CA ILE A 388 -5.55 -15.19 15.13
C ILE A 388 -4.43 -16.23 15.17
N GLY A 389 -3.16 -15.79 15.02
CA GLY A 389 -2.00 -16.66 15.05
C GLY A 389 -1.81 -17.37 16.39
N GLU A 390 -2.06 -16.71 17.52
CA GLU A 390 -1.96 -17.34 18.84
C GLU A 390 -3.12 -18.28 19.16
N GLU A 391 -4.37 -17.85 18.91
CA GLU A 391 -5.56 -18.64 19.30
C GLU A 391 -5.90 -19.75 18.32
N GLN A 392 -5.72 -19.52 17.01
CA GLN A 392 -6.12 -20.46 15.95
C GLN A 392 -4.91 -21.08 15.22
N GLY A 393 -3.71 -20.64 15.53
CA GLY A 393 -2.47 -21.18 15.00
C GLY A 393 -2.27 -20.96 13.50
N PHE A 394 -1.38 -21.74 12.92
CA PHE A 394 -1.07 -21.68 11.50
C PHE A 394 -2.29 -21.96 10.61
N VAL A 395 -3.10 -22.96 10.97
CA VAL A 395 -4.26 -23.37 10.17
C VAL A 395 -5.29 -22.22 10.12
N GLY A 396 -5.60 -21.58 11.25
CA GLY A 396 -6.53 -20.45 11.29
C GLY A 396 -5.98 -19.24 10.54
N SER A 397 -4.70 -18.92 10.71
CA SER A 397 -4.02 -17.84 9.98
C SER A 397 -4.04 -18.07 8.47
N ALA A 398 -3.73 -19.29 8.02
CA ALA A 398 -3.79 -19.66 6.61
C ALA A 398 -5.22 -19.56 6.05
N LEU A 399 -6.23 -20.02 6.80
CA LEU A 399 -7.63 -19.92 6.40
C LEU A 399 -8.05 -18.46 6.16
N VAL A 400 -7.68 -17.54 7.08
CA VAL A 400 -7.98 -16.12 6.92
C VAL A 400 -7.31 -15.54 5.67
N ILE A 401 -6.05 -15.87 5.42
CA ILE A 401 -5.34 -15.44 4.20
C ILE A 401 -6.02 -15.99 2.95
N PHE A 402 -6.44 -17.26 2.94
CA PHE A 402 -7.15 -17.87 1.81
C PHE A 402 -8.53 -17.22 1.57
N LEU A 403 -9.25 -16.84 2.62
CA LEU A 403 -10.53 -16.12 2.49
C LEU A 403 -10.33 -14.74 1.86
N PHE A 404 -9.32 -13.98 2.30
CA PHE A 404 -8.97 -12.70 1.67
C PHE A 404 -8.51 -12.88 0.22
N MET A 405 -7.69 -13.88 -0.04
CA MET A 405 -7.27 -14.19 -1.41
C MET A 405 -8.46 -14.54 -2.29
N GLY A 406 -9.42 -15.32 -1.77
CA GLY A 406 -10.69 -15.61 -2.43
C GLY A 406 -11.48 -14.35 -2.75
N LEU A 407 -11.56 -13.40 -1.79
CA LEU A 407 -12.21 -12.10 -2.01
C LEU A 407 -11.49 -11.30 -3.10
N ILE A 408 -10.17 -11.19 -3.05
CA ILE A 408 -9.36 -10.47 -4.05
C ILE A 408 -9.54 -11.07 -5.45
N LEU A 409 -9.43 -12.40 -5.57
CA LEU A 409 -9.63 -13.10 -6.85
C LEU A 409 -11.05 -12.88 -7.37
N ARG A 410 -12.06 -12.91 -6.48
CA ARG A 410 -13.44 -12.63 -6.88
C ARG A 410 -13.61 -11.20 -7.36
N LEU A 411 -13.01 -10.22 -6.68
CA LEU A 411 -13.03 -8.81 -7.12
C LEU A 411 -12.38 -8.61 -8.48
N ILE A 412 -11.30 -9.36 -8.81
CA ILE A 412 -10.70 -9.36 -10.16
C ILE A 412 -11.74 -9.81 -11.20
N VAL A 413 -12.37 -10.96 -10.95
CA VAL A 413 -13.38 -11.52 -11.87
C VAL A 413 -14.55 -10.54 -12.05
N LEU A 414 -15.03 -9.94 -10.95
CA LEU A 414 -16.13 -8.97 -10.99
C LEU A 414 -15.71 -7.69 -11.74
N SER A 415 -14.48 -7.24 -11.60
CA SER A 415 -13.96 -6.04 -12.28
C SER A 415 -13.75 -6.26 -13.79
N GLU A 416 -13.24 -7.42 -14.16
CA GLU A 416 -13.03 -7.76 -15.59
C GLU A 416 -14.35 -7.97 -16.35
N ARG A 417 -15.41 -8.41 -15.69
CA ARG A 417 -16.72 -8.60 -16.32
C ARG A 417 -17.53 -7.31 -16.47
N GLN A 418 -17.05 -6.16 -15.96
CA GLN A 418 -17.75 -4.88 -16.07
C GLN A 418 -17.75 -4.39 -17.53
N GLU A 419 -18.93 -4.06 -18.05
CA GLU A 419 -19.10 -3.46 -19.39
C GLU A 419 -18.70 -1.99 -19.37
N SER A 420 -19.08 -1.26 -18.32
CA SER A 420 -18.73 0.14 -18.17
C SER A 420 -17.28 0.31 -17.68
N ARG A 421 -16.55 1.26 -18.28
CA ARG A 421 -15.21 1.61 -17.80
C ARG A 421 -15.24 2.16 -16.38
N PHE A 422 -16.32 2.88 -16.01
CA PHE A 422 -16.56 3.37 -14.66
C PHE A 422 -16.55 2.23 -13.63
N GLY A 423 -17.37 1.19 -13.86
CA GLY A 423 -17.47 0.03 -12.94
C GLY A 423 -16.16 -0.73 -12.85
N ARG A 424 -15.45 -0.92 -13.97
CA ARG A 424 -14.15 -1.60 -14.02
C ARG A 424 -13.10 -0.84 -13.21
N VAL A 425 -12.94 0.46 -13.43
CA VAL A 425 -11.97 1.30 -12.71
C VAL A 425 -12.27 1.32 -11.22
N TYR A 426 -13.54 1.51 -10.84
CA TYR A 426 -13.95 1.49 -9.45
C TYR A 426 -13.65 0.13 -8.79
N GLY A 427 -13.97 -0.97 -9.46
CA GLY A 427 -13.66 -2.32 -8.98
C GLY A 427 -12.17 -2.56 -8.75
N TYR A 428 -11.32 -2.11 -9.67
CA TYR A 428 -9.87 -2.18 -9.50
C TYR A 428 -9.35 -1.26 -8.39
N CYS A 429 -9.98 -0.11 -8.15
CA CYS A 429 -9.67 0.73 -6.99
C CYS A 429 -9.97 -0.02 -5.68
N VAL A 430 -11.15 -0.61 -5.57
CA VAL A 430 -11.56 -1.40 -4.40
C VAL A 430 -10.58 -2.56 -4.16
N LEU A 431 -10.30 -3.34 -5.20
CA LEU A 431 -9.35 -4.45 -5.17
C LEU A 431 -7.96 -3.99 -4.69
N SER A 432 -7.44 -2.89 -5.24
CA SER A 432 -6.13 -2.35 -4.90
C SER A 432 -6.04 -1.92 -3.44
N ILE A 433 -7.10 -1.29 -2.90
CA ILE A 433 -7.19 -0.89 -1.49
C ILE A 433 -7.19 -2.14 -0.59
N PHE A 434 -8.03 -3.14 -0.88
CA PHE A 434 -8.10 -4.37 -0.08
C PHE A 434 -6.77 -5.13 -0.10
N PHE A 435 -6.16 -5.28 -1.28
CA PHE A 435 -4.87 -5.94 -1.44
C PHE A 435 -3.77 -5.23 -0.62
N PHE A 436 -3.71 -3.89 -0.70
CA PHE A 436 -2.71 -3.11 0.01
C PHE A 436 -2.87 -3.22 1.53
N HIS A 437 -4.11 -3.10 2.05
CA HIS A 437 -4.39 -3.28 3.46
C HIS A 437 -3.98 -4.67 3.96
N LEU A 438 -4.35 -5.73 3.22
CA LEU A 438 -3.98 -7.11 3.55
C LEU A 438 -2.46 -7.29 3.60
N PHE A 439 -1.78 -6.86 2.52
CA PHE A 439 -0.33 -7.02 2.38
C PHE A 439 0.44 -6.28 3.47
N ILE A 440 0.09 -5.02 3.71
CA ILE A 440 0.80 -4.21 4.71
C ILE A 440 0.48 -4.67 6.12
N ASN A 441 -0.79 -4.96 6.46
CA ASN A 441 -1.15 -5.38 7.82
C ASN A 441 -0.47 -6.70 8.20
N ILE A 442 -0.58 -7.73 7.37
CA ILE A 442 0.09 -9.01 7.63
C ILE A 442 1.61 -8.85 7.61
N GLY A 443 2.13 -8.09 6.63
CA GLY A 443 3.56 -7.81 6.54
C GLY A 443 4.12 -7.13 7.80
N MET A 444 3.39 -6.17 8.36
CA MET A 444 3.75 -5.46 9.58
C MET A 444 3.78 -6.38 10.81
N VAL A 445 2.76 -7.22 10.96
CA VAL A 445 2.67 -8.19 12.07
C VAL A 445 3.78 -9.24 12.02
N LEU A 446 4.18 -9.66 10.81
CA LEU A 446 5.30 -10.58 10.57
C LEU A 446 6.68 -9.88 10.56
N GLY A 447 6.72 -8.55 10.59
CA GLY A 447 7.96 -7.77 10.53
C GLY A 447 8.60 -7.75 9.14
N LEU A 448 7.80 -7.87 8.07
CA LEU A 448 8.22 -7.74 6.67
C LEU A 448 8.05 -6.32 6.14
N THR A 449 7.18 -5.53 6.78
CA THR A 449 6.94 -4.12 6.45
C THR A 449 7.00 -3.28 7.74
N PRO A 450 7.28 -1.97 7.65
CA PRO A 450 7.32 -1.12 8.84
C PRO A 450 5.94 -1.03 9.50
N VAL A 451 5.94 -0.79 10.81
CA VAL A 451 4.70 -0.57 11.58
C VAL A 451 4.11 0.78 11.21
N ILE A 452 3.03 0.76 10.43
CA ILE A 452 2.40 1.96 9.86
C ILE A 452 1.04 2.26 10.51
N GLY A 453 0.43 1.24 11.16
CA GLY A 453 -0.90 1.40 11.78
C GLY A 453 -2.04 1.36 10.76
N ILE A 454 -2.10 0.31 9.95
CA ILE A 454 -3.15 0.09 8.96
C ILE A 454 -4.01 -1.10 9.37
N PRO A 455 -5.35 -0.93 9.51
CA PRO A 455 -6.23 -2.00 9.95
C PRO A 455 -6.38 -3.11 8.89
N LEU A 456 -6.60 -4.35 9.36
CA LEU A 456 -6.99 -5.46 8.50
C LEU A 456 -8.48 -5.34 8.17
N PRO A 457 -8.88 -5.25 6.88
CA PRO A 457 -10.27 -5.07 6.48
C PRO A 457 -11.19 -6.10 7.13
N PHE A 458 -12.32 -5.67 7.69
CA PHE A 458 -13.35 -6.49 8.35
C PHE A 458 -12.93 -7.20 9.64
N PHE A 459 -11.64 -7.36 9.92
CA PHE A 459 -11.12 -8.03 11.13
C PHE A 459 -10.79 -7.07 12.26
N SER A 460 -10.12 -5.97 11.96
CA SER A 460 -9.68 -5.01 12.98
C SER A 460 -10.86 -4.32 13.66
N TYR A 461 -10.72 -4.06 14.96
CA TYR A 461 -11.68 -3.24 15.69
C TYR A 461 -11.70 -1.80 15.16
N GLY A 462 -12.89 -1.30 14.83
CA GLY A 462 -13.08 0.09 14.43
C GLY A 462 -14.33 0.31 13.58
N GLY A 463 -15.20 1.22 14.02
CA GLY A 463 -16.44 1.55 13.31
C GLY A 463 -16.17 2.21 11.95
N SER A 464 -15.32 3.25 11.90
CA SER A 464 -15.04 4.00 10.68
C SER A 464 -14.39 3.16 9.58
N SER A 465 -13.44 2.30 9.94
CA SER A 465 -12.76 1.41 8.99
C SER A 465 -13.73 0.35 8.46
N LEU A 466 -14.52 -0.29 9.33
CA LEU A 466 -15.52 -1.28 8.93
C LEU A 466 -16.55 -0.68 7.98
N TRP A 467 -17.06 0.52 8.28
CA TRP A 467 -18.01 1.22 7.41
C TRP A 467 -17.37 1.64 6.09
N GLY A 468 -16.14 2.16 6.11
CA GLY A 468 -15.41 2.54 4.90
C GLY A 468 -15.20 1.35 3.95
N PHE A 469 -14.76 0.21 4.46
CA PHE A 469 -14.60 -1.02 3.66
C PHE A 469 -15.94 -1.60 3.18
N THR A 470 -16.97 -1.51 4.01
CA THR A 470 -18.32 -1.94 3.62
C THR A 470 -18.85 -1.07 2.49
N ILE A 471 -18.75 0.25 2.58
CA ILE A 471 -19.16 1.17 1.52
C ILE A 471 -18.40 0.88 0.23
N LEU A 472 -17.08 0.75 0.28
CA LEU A 472 -16.25 0.40 -0.88
C LEU A 472 -16.77 -0.86 -1.58
N LEU A 473 -17.00 -1.92 -0.84
CA LEU A 473 -17.41 -3.21 -1.38
C LEU A 473 -18.85 -3.18 -1.91
N PHE A 474 -19.80 -2.66 -1.13
CA PHE A 474 -21.22 -2.69 -1.49
C PHE A 474 -21.58 -1.73 -2.62
N VAL A 475 -20.89 -0.58 -2.74
CA VAL A 475 -21.01 0.30 -3.92
C VAL A 475 -20.55 -0.46 -5.17
N PHE A 476 -19.45 -1.21 -5.09
CA PHE A 476 -19.01 -2.03 -6.22
C PHE A 476 -20.01 -3.13 -6.56
N LEU A 477 -20.54 -3.84 -5.57
CA LEU A 477 -21.57 -4.86 -5.79
C LEU A 477 -22.85 -4.28 -6.39
N ARG A 478 -23.20 -3.05 -6.03
CA ARG A 478 -24.36 -2.36 -6.62
C ARG A 478 -24.14 -1.98 -8.08
N ILE A 479 -22.94 -1.49 -8.41
CA ILE A 479 -22.55 -1.20 -9.80
C ILE A 479 -22.54 -2.49 -10.62
N ASP A 480 -21.99 -3.56 -10.07
CA ASP A 480 -21.97 -4.88 -10.73
C ASP A 480 -23.36 -5.47 -10.97
N ALA A 481 -24.27 -5.31 -10.00
CA ALA A 481 -25.65 -5.79 -10.15
C ALA A 481 -26.49 -5.02 -11.18
N ALA A 482 -26.05 -3.81 -11.56
CA ALA A 482 -26.74 -2.96 -12.53
C ALA A 482 -26.34 -3.25 -14.00
N ARG A 483 -25.30 -4.08 -14.24
CA ARG A 483 -24.91 -4.45 -15.61
C ARG A 483 -26.08 -5.12 -16.33
N GLU A 484 -26.25 -4.77 -17.57
CA GLU A 484 -27.16 -5.47 -18.48
C GLU A 484 -26.59 -6.86 -18.79
N LYS A 485 -27.45 -7.89 -18.81
CA LYS A 485 -27.09 -9.25 -19.14
C LYS A 485 -27.23 -9.46 -20.63
#